data_1e06282d4ef6030e0e60a7cc7a2d9954
#
_entry.id   1e06282d4ef6030e0e60a7cc7a2d9954
#
_cell.length_a   1.000
_cell.length_b   1.000
_cell.length_c   1.000
_cell.angle_alpha   90.00
_cell.angle_beta   90.00
_cell.angle_gamma   90.00
#
_symmetry.space_group_name_H-M   'P 1'
#
loop_
_entity.id
_entity.type
_entity.pdbx_description
1 polymer ?
#
loop_
_entity_poly.entity_id
_entity_poly.type
_entity_poly.pdbx_seq_one_letter_code
_entity_poly.pdbx_strand_id
1 'polypeptide(L)'
;MPTLPDPRCFAAPESEPLVRLAIECADAADATQRIPLAERLGRELRIRLVGAGERSVRELIERVATPAAGRCLWEALDRVLSTPEPHAPLAAAVFAIPVVFVVGGAAGTEVPGVVAQPSRLARVLEDAGALGRSWNFGINAALCARQSLLGFSFADLFARLRAVEAGTPLTHWELPPAPIALDSAQEQVELRFLTGIAVTGAQAPSFASTGADIARWGMPLARELIAQLGRSGLSLLPIPRPPLGWLVAHYAGSSAREEIALQAFLSRTVRQFRSTEADPRVKLAALRPSAIGVRLESQLDTAHAVSHLFRLQPLDQLPQVLAGMLALFRDCRLDSVELVESLGSEAEFQRGSFPRRA
;
A
#
# COMPACT_ATOMS: atom_id res chain seq x y z
N MET A 1 -2.53 0.88 37.95
CA MET A 1 -2.64 0.80 36.48
C MET A 1 -1.22 0.79 35.93
N PRO A 2 -0.80 -0.18 35.15
CA PRO A 2 0.51 -0.10 34.52
C PRO A 2 0.48 1.05 33.50
N THR A 3 1.31 2.03 33.70
CA THR A 3 1.60 3.09 32.72
C THR A 3 2.15 2.42 31.47
N LEU A 4 1.46 2.57 30.35
CA LEU A 4 2.01 2.18 29.05
C LEU A 4 3.37 2.89 28.88
N PRO A 5 4.44 2.15 28.52
CA PRO A 5 5.74 2.78 28.30
C PRO A 5 5.61 3.87 27.23
N ASP A 6 6.28 5.00 27.46
CA ASP A 6 6.35 6.10 26.50
C ASP A 6 6.82 5.53 25.15
N PRO A 7 6.10 5.71 24.05
CA PRO A 7 6.51 5.24 22.73
C PRO A 7 7.91 5.72 22.32
N ARG A 8 8.41 6.82 22.91
CA ARG A 8 9.78 7.31 22.71
C ARG A 8 10.85 6.38 23.30
N CYS A 9 10.51 5.53 24.27
CA CYS A 9 11.46 4.55 24.84
C CYS A 9 11.87 3.45 23.84
N PHE A 10 11.14 3.29 22.74
CA PHE A 10 11.42 2.31 21.68
C PHE A 10 11.98 2.94 20.40
N ALA A 11 12.13 4.26 20.35
CA ALA A 11 12.73 4.92 19.21
C ALA A 11 14.20 4.50 19.04
N ALA A 12 14.61 4.28 17.80
CA ALA A 12 16.04 4.04 17.51
C ALA A 12 16.84 5.29 17.89
N PRO A 13 18.00 5.13 18.53
CA PRO A 13 18.82 6.26 18.95
C PRO A 13 19.22 7.09 17.74
N GLU A 14 19.09 8.41 17.84
CA GLU A 14 19.50 9.36 16.78
C GLU A 14 21.00 9.27 16.44
N SER A 15 21.78 8.70 17.34
CA SER A 15 23.22 8.42 17.12
C SER A 15 23.47 7.28 16.13
N GLU A 16 22.45 6.49 15.79
CA GLU A 16 22.58 5.43 14.79
C GLU A 16 22.79 6.06 13.40
N PRO A 17 23.88 5.69 12.66
CA PRO A 17 24.26 6.39 11.44
C PRO A 17 23.19 6.47 10.36
N LEU A 18 22.41 5.39 10.17
CA LEU A 18 21.30 5.38 9.20
C LEU A 18 20.15 6.30 9.60
N VAL A 19 19.81 6.35 10.90
CA VAL A 19 18.77 7.25 11.42
C VAL A 19 19.20 8.70 11.23
N ARG A 20 20.42 9.02 11.58
CA ARG A 20 20.96 10.37 11.39
C ARG A 20 20.93 10.80 9.93
N LEU A 21 21.41 9.96 9.01
CA LEU A 21 21.36 10.23 7.57
C LEU A 21 19.93 10.39 7.07
N ALA A 22 18.99 9.60 7.59
CA ALA A 22 17.58 9.72 7.22
C ALA A 22 16.95 11.02 7.72
N ILE A 23 17.31 11.47 8.91
CA ILE A 23 16.90 12.78 9.45
C ILE A 23 17.50 13.91 8.61
N GLU A 24 18.80 13.88 8.35
CA GLU A 24 19.47 14.86 7.49
C GLU A 24 18.83 14.93 6.09
N CYS A 25 18.45 13.78 5.53
CA CYS A 25 17.76 13.69 4.24
C CYS A 25 16.35 14.27 4.29
N ALA A 26 15.62 14.04 5.39
CA ALA A 26 14.27 14.56 5.60
C ALA A 26 14.26 16.08 5.80
N ASP A 27 15.28 16.62 6.47
CA ASP A 27 15.43 18.03 6.80
C ASP A 27 16.07 18.85 5.65
N ALA A 28 16.55 18.19 4.59
CA ALA A 28 17.16 18.86 3.45
C ALA A 28 16.17 19.83 2.77
N ALA A 29 16.58 21.09 2.67
CA ALA A 29 15.73 22.19 2.18
C ALA A 29 15.36 22.05 0.69
N ASP A 30 16.25 21.47 -0.11
CA ASP A 30 16.08 21.33 -1.55
C ASP A 30 16.63 19.99 -2.09
N ALA A 31 16.41 19.77 -3.38
CA ALA A 31 16.86 18.55 -4.06
C ALA A 31 18.39 18.46 -4.14
N THR A 32 19.11 19.56 -4.21
CA THR A 32 20.59 19.60 -4.33
C THR A 32 21.24 19.06 -3.07
N GLN A 33 20.68 19.36 -1.91
CA GLN A 33 21.12 18.83 -0.63
C GLN A 33 20.63 17.39 -0.42
N ARG A 34 19.40 17.07 -0.83
CA ARG A 34 18.77 15.77 -0.60
C ARG A 34 19.38 14.65 -1.42
N ILE A 35 19.72 14.88 -2.69
CA ILE A 35 20.24 13.84 -3.58
C ILE A 35 21.49 13.16 -3.02
N PRO A 36 22.58 13.88 -2.66
CA PRO A 36 23.79 13.23 -2.15
C PRO A 36 23.56 12.52 -0.81
N LEU A 37 22.67 13.02 0.05
CA LEU A 37 22.30 12.37 1.31
C LEU A 37 21.54 11.06 1.05
N ALA A 38 20.58 11.06 0.10
CA ALA A 38 19.84 9.88 -0.29
C ALA A 38 20.74 8.81 -0.94
N GLU A 39 21.73 9.20 -1.73
CA GLU A 39 22.72 8.28 -2.30
C GLU A 39 23.63 7.68 -1.20
N ARG A 40 24.06 8.48 -0.24
CA ARG A 40 24.83 8.01 0.91
C ARG A 40 24.02 7.04 1.76
N LEU A 41 22.75 7.38 2.05
CA LEU A 41 21.84 6.51 2.77
C LEU A 41 21.65 5.17 2.05
N GLY A 42 21.49 5.19 0.73
CA GLY A 42 21.40 3.98 -0.09
C GLY A 42 22.66 3.11 -0.03
N ARG A 43 23.85 3.71 -0.05
CA ARG A 43 25.12 2.96 0.11
C ARG A 43 25.24 2.28 1.47
N GLU A 44 24.92 2.98 2.54
CA GLU A 44 24.95 2.39 3.90
C GLU A 44 23.94 1.26 4.06
N LEU A 45 22.72 1.42 3.52
CA LEU A 45 21.73 0.36 3.49
C LEU A 45 22.21 -0.86 2.71
N ARG A 46 22.85 -0.65 1.56
CA ARG A 46 23.39 -1.73 0.72
C ARG A 46 24.46 -2.54 1.48
N ILE A 47 25.38 -1.85 2.15
CA ILE A 47 26.40 -2.49 2.99
C ILE A 47 25.74 -3.35 4.09
N ARG A 48 24.71 -2.84 4.73
CA ARG A 48 23.97 -3.57 5.77
C ARG A 48 23.20 -4.78 5.25
N LEU A 49 22.62 -4.69 4.06
CA LEU A 49 21.89 -5.82 3.46
C LEU A 49 22.82 -6.95 3.01
N VAL A 50 24.04 -6.65 2.57
CA VAL A 50 25.05 -7.66 2.21
C VAL A 50 25.63 -8.35 3.45
N GLY A 51 25.78 -7.61 4.56
CA GLY A 51 26.14 -8.18 5.85
C GLY A 51 24.93 -8.77 6.60
N ALA A 52 25.12 -9.43 7.71
CA ALA A 52 24.05 -10.03 8.53
C ALA A 52 23.11 -9.00 9.20
N GLY A 53 22.94 -7.82 8.59
CA GLY A 53 22.28 -6.66 9.19
C GLY A 53 20.81 -6.45 8.85
N GLU A 54 20.16 -7.36 8.10
CA GLU A 54 18.76 -7.17 7.67
C GLU A 54 17.81 -6.96 8.86
N ARG A 55 17.92 -7.78 9.89
CA ARG A 55 17.08 -7.65 11.07
C ARG A 55 17.22 -6.26 11.69
N SER A 56 18.46 -5.75 11.76
CA SER A 56 18.72 -4.42 12.29
C SER A 56 18.12 -3.32 11.40
N VAL A 57 18.08 -3.49 10.08
CA VAL A 57 17.44 -2.53 9.16
C VAL A 57 15.93 -2.50 9.37
N ARG A 58 15.26 -3.65 9.51
CA ARG A 58 13.82 -3.72 9.80
C ARG A 58 13.48 -3.08 11.14
N GLU A 59 14.17 -3.49 12.20
CA GLU A 59 13.98 -2.94 13.53
C GLU A 59 14.22 -1.42 13.56
N LEU A 60 15.16 -0.95 12.77
CA LEU A 60 15.47 0.46 12.65
C LEU A 60 14.33 1.24 11.97
N ILE A 61 13.81 0.74 10.86
CA ILE A 61 12.70 1.37 10.12
C ILE A 61 11.44 1.44 11.00
N GLU A 62 11.13 0.37 11.73
CA GLU A 62 9.98 0.31 12.63
C GLU A 62 10.10 1.25 13.84
N ARG A 63 11.32 1.62 14.23
CA ARG A 63 11.63 2.37 15.45
C ARG A 63 12.04 3.82 15.20
N VAL A 64 12.07 4.27 13.95
CA VAL A 64 12.39 5.68 13.64
C VAL A 64 11.28 6.59 14.16
N ALA A 65 11.68 7.56 15.00
CA ALA A 65 10.75 8.43 15.70
C ALA A 65 10.02 9.43 14.78
N THR A 66 10.66 9.86 13.67
CA THR A 66 10.08 10.86 12.78
C THR A 66 9.52 10.22 11.51
N PRO A 67 8.23 10.44 11.17
CA PRO A 67 7.63 9.89 9.95
C PRO A 67 8.39 10.28 8.67
N ALA A 68 8.97 11.49 8.62
CA ALA A 68 9.74 11.96 7.48
C ALA A 68 11.05 11.16 7.29
N ALA A 69 11.80 10.91 8.36
CA ALA A 69 13.00 10.09 8.30
C ALA A 69 12.68 8.62 7.99
N GLY A 70 11.59 8.08 8.54
CA GLY A 70 11.07 6.76 8.18
C GLY A 70 10.78 6.65 6.69
N ARG A 71 10.18 7.67 6.10
CA ARG A 71 9.93 7.75 4.65
C ARG A 71 11.22 7.74 3.86
N CYS A 72 12.22 8.54 4.25
CA CYS A 72 13.53 8.56 3.59
C CYS A 72 14.22 7.19 3.62
N LEU A 73 14.15 6.46 4.74
CA LEU A 73 14.67 5.10 4.86
C LEU A 73 13.95 4.12 3.92
N TRP A 74 12.62 4.16 3.88
CA TRP A 74 11.83 3.31 2.99
C TRP A 74 12.11 3.58 1.52
N GLU A 75 12.14 4.85 1.11
CA GLU A 75 12.46 5.25 -0.25
C GLU A 75 13.89 4.83 -0.65
N ALA A 76 14.85 4.97 0.27
CA ALA A 76 16.22 4.56 0.03
C ALA A 76 16.35 3.02 -0.08
N LEU A 77 15.65 2.26 0.75
CA LEU A 77 15.63 0.80 0.70
C LEU A 77 14.96 0.31 -0.60
N ASP A 78 13.81 0.87 -0.97
CA ASP A 78 13.15 0.55 -2.24
C ASP A 78 14.06 0.83 -3.44
N ARG A 79 14.77 1.95 -3.41
CA ARG A 79 15.77 2.29 -4.45
C ARG A 79 16.93 1.29 -4.48
N VAL A 80 17.44 0.85 -3.33
CA VAL A 80 18.49 -0.18 -3.27
C VAL A 80 18.03 -1.49 -3.89
N LEU A 81 16.78 -1.88 -3.66
CA LEU A 81 16.19 -3.10 -4.22
C LEU A 81 15.85 -2.97 -5.72
N SER A 82 15.64 -1.76 -6.22
CA SER A 82 15.29 -1.51 -7.62
C SER A 82 16.44 -0.95 -8.48
N THR A 83 17.59 -0.60 -7.89
CA THR A 83 18.75 -0.07 -8.62
C THR A 83 19.78 -1.17 -8.85
N PRO A 84 20.17 -1.45 -10.11
CA PRO A 84 21.17 -2.46 -10.42
C PRO A 84 22.56 -2.09 -9.87
N GLU A 85 23.43 -3.08 -9.75
CA GLU A 85 24.84 -2.84 -9.45
C GLU A 85 25.53 -2.04 -10.58
N PRO A 86 26.42 -1.11 -10.24
CA PRO A 86 27.24 -0.46 -11.25
C PRO A 86 27.98 -1.51 -12.10
N HIS A 87 27.93 -1.37 -13.42
CA HIS A 87 28.56 -2.27 -14.39
C HIS A 87 27.97 -3.69 -14.47
N ALA A 88 26.80 -3.97 -13.86
CA ALA A 88 26.13 -5.24 -14.07
C ALA A 88 25.74 -5.39 -15.56
N PRO A 89 25.89 -6.60 -16.16
CA PRO A 89 25.53 -6.84 -17.55
C PRO A 89 24.01 -6.72 -17.80
N LEU A 90 23.23 -6.94 -16.78
CA LEU A 90 21.77 -6.82 -16.78
C LEU A 90 21.31 -5.95 -15.61
N ALA A 91 20.18 -5.30 -15.77
CA ALA A 91 19.49 -4.62 -14.71
C ALA A 91 18.28 -5.45 -14.30
N ALA A 92 18.16 -5.77 -13.02
CA ALA A 92 17.02 -6.48 -12.48
C ALA A 92 16.32 -5.65 -11.38
N ALA A 93 15.00 -5.66 -11.38
CA ALA A 93 14.21 -5.04 -10.34
C ALA A 93 12.99 -5.89 -9.99
N VAL A 94 12.68 -5.94 -8.70
CA VAL A 94 11.41 -6.50 -8.25
C VAL A 94 10.34 -5.46 -8.33
N PHE A 95 9.14 -5.92 -8.70
CA PHE A 95 7.96 -5.07 -8.68
C PHE A 95 6.78 -5.78 -8.02
N ALA A 96 5.84 -4.99 -7.55
CA ALA A 96 4.54 -5.46 -7.13
C ALA A 96 3.45 -4.57 -7.74
N ILE A 97 2.36 -5.20 -8.13
CA ILE A 97 1.15 -4.53 -8.59
C ILE A 97 0.11 -4.70 -7.49
N PRO A 98 -0.23 -3.64 -6.75
CA PRO A 98 -1.33 -3.71 -5.80
C PRO A 98 -2.65 -3.92 -6.54
N VAL A 99 -3.44 -4.87 -6.10
CA VAL A 99 -4.79 -5.11 -6.59
C VAL A 99 -5.75 -5.06 -5.40
N VAL A 100 -6.62 -4.07 -5.40
CA VAL A 100 -7.69 -4.00 -4.42
C VAL A 100 -8.89 -4.75 -4.99
N PHE A 101 -9.36 -5.73 -4.25
CA PHE A 101 -10.54 -6.52 -4.60
C PHE A 101 -11.74 -6.06 -3.80
N VAL A 102 -12.81 -5.70 -4.50
CA VAL A 102 -14.15 -5.63 -3.88
C VAL A 102 -14.82 -6.96 -4.15
N VAL A 103 -15.09 -7.69 -3.09
CA VAL A 103 -15.57 -9.08 -3.15
C VAL A 103 -16.89 -9.20 -2.42
N GLY A 104 -17.85 -9.85 -3.05
CA GLY A 104 -19.16 -10.17 -2.45
C GLY A 104 -19.58 -11.58 -2.84
N GLY A 105 -20.41 -12.19 -2.00
CA GLY A 105 -20.91 -13.56 -2.21
C GLY A 105 -21.45 -14.17 -0.93
N ALA A 106 -21.68 -15.47 -0.96
CA ALA A 106 -22.13 -16.19 0.23
C ALA A 106 -20.99 -16.32 1.25
N ALA A 107 -21.31 -16.20 2.54
CA ALA A 107 -20.37 -16.50 3.61
C ALA A 107 -19.78 -17.92 3.46
N GLY A 108 -18.50 -18.06 3.73
CA GLY A 108 -17.76 -19.32 3.54
C GLY A 108 -17.28 -19.57 2.11
N THR A 109 -17.53 -18.65 1.15
CA THR A 109 -16.88 -18.71 -0.15
C THR A 109 -15.46 -18.15 -0.09
N GLU A 110 -14.62 -18.52 -1.05
CA GLU A 110 -13.21 -18.12 -1.09
C GLU A 110 -12.77 -17.77 -2.52
N VAL A 111 -12.04 -16.66 -2.67
CA VAL A 111 -11.29 -16.36 -3.88
C VAL A 111 -9.92 -17.01 -3.78
N PRO A 112 -9.48 -17.80 -4.78
CA PRO A 112 -8.17 -18.42 -4.76
C PRO A 112 -7.03 -17.41 -4.62
N GLY A 113 -6.02 -17.77 -3.84
CA GLY A 113 -4.78 -17.00 -3.73
C GLY A 113 -3.78 -17.28 -4.84
N VAL A 114 -4.16 -18.03 -5.89
CA VAL A 114 -3.27 -18.43 -6.99
C VAL A 114 -3.95 -18.19 -8.33
N VAL A 115 -3.22 -17.54 -9.24
CA VAL A 115 -3.64 -17.41 -10.64
C VAL A 115 -3.15 -18.60 -11.45
N ALA A 116 -4.04 -19.21 -12.22
CA ALA A 116 -3.74 -20.43 -12.96
C ALA A 116 -2.74 -20.20 -14.12
N GLN A 117 -2.76 -19.02 -14.72
CA GLN A 117 -1.98 -18.70 -15.91
C GLN A 117 -1.28 -17.34 -15.78
N PRO A 118 -0.20 -17.23 -14.96
CA PRO A 118 0.51 -15.97 -14.75
C PRO A 118 1.13 -15.41 -16.05
N SER A 119 1.46 -16.26 -17.02
CA SER A 119 1.94 -15.84 -18.35
C SER A 119 0.90 -15.04 -19.15
N ARG A 120 -0.39 -15.24 -18.94
CA ARG A 120 -1.44 -14.41 -19.54
C ARG A 120 -1.49 -13.01 -18.93
N LEU A 121 -1.32 -12.91 -17.61
CA LEU A 121 -1.22 -11.61 -16.93
C LEU A 121 0.03 -10.87 -17.42
N ALA A 122 1.16 -11.57 -17.56
CA ALA A 122 2.38 -11.00 -18.11
C ALA A 122 2.14 -10.42 -19.51
N ARG A 123 1.51 -11.18 -20.42
CA ARG A 123 1.18 -10.72 -21.76
C ARG A 123 0.27 -9.51 -21.77
N VAL A 124 -0.76 -9.47 -20.92
CA VAL A 124 -1.65 -8.32 -20.80
C VAL A 124 -0.88 -7.05 -20.42
N LEU A 125 0.07 -7.16 -19.49
CA LEU A 125 0.90 -6.03 -19.05
C LEU A 125 1.87 -5.57 -20.14
N GLU A 126 2.44 -6.52 -20.90
CA GLU A 126 3.33 -6.26 -22.03
C GLU A 126 2.60 -5.58 -23.19
N ASP A 127 1.49 -6.18 -23.66
CA ASP A 127 0.69 -5.68 -24.79
C ASP A 127 0.15 -4.27 -24.53
N ALA A 128 -0.23 -4.00 -23.30
CA ALA A 128 -0.74 -2.69 -22.89
C ALA A 128 0.35 -1.68 -22.50
N GLY A 129 1.62 -2.10 -22.49
CA GLY A 129 2.76 -1.24 -22.20
C GLY A 129 2.88 -0.81 -20.74
N ALA A 130 2.33 -1.60 -19.82
CA ALA A 130 2.47 -1.37 -18.37
C ALA A 130 3.89 -1.66 -17.88
N LEU A 131 4.56 -2.61 -18.55
CA LEU A 131 5.97 -2.93 -18.39
C LEU A 131 6.66 -2.70 -19.73
N GLY A 132 7.93 -2.34 -19.71
CA GLY A 132 8.68 -2.03 -20.92
C GLY A 132 8.75 -3.23 -21.87
N ARG A 133 8.50 -3.03 -23.17
CA ARG A 133 8.49 -4.09 -24.20
C ARG A 133 9.82 -4.81 -24.38
N SER A 134 10.92 -4.18 -24.01
CA SER A 134 12.27 -4.76 -24.06
C SER A 134 12.66 -5.51 -22.79
N TRP A 135 11.74 -5.67 -21.86
CA TRP A 135 12.01 -6.32 -20.58
C TRP A 135 11.66 -7.80 -20.66
N ASN A 136 12.54 -8.61 -20.11
CA ASN A 136 12.19 -9.98 -19.75
C ASN A 136 11.65 -9.95 -18.31
N PHE A 137 10.44 -10.44 -18.09
CA PHE A 137 9.87 -10.44 -16.76
C PHE A 137 9.03 -11.69 -16.49
N GLY A 138 9.01 -12.08 -15.23
CA GLY A 138 8.17 -13.15 -14.72
C GLY A 138 7.21 -12.64 -13.67
N ILE A 139 5.96 -13.10 -13.70
CA ILE A 139 4.95 -12.86 -12.69
C ILE A 139 4.78 -14.11 -11.84
N ASN A 140 4.73 -13.93 -10.52
CA ASN A 140 4.45 -15.00 -9.59
C ASN A 140 2.98 -15.44 -9.72
N ALA A 141 2.74 -16.75 -9.65
CA ALA A 141 1.38 -17.30 -9.65
C ALA A 141 0.61 -16.97 -8.35
N ALA A 142 1.30 -16.77 -7.23
CA ALA A 142 0.68 -16.47 -5.97
C ALA A 142 0.26 -14.99 -5.87
N LEU A 143 -0.98 -14.78 -5.46
CA LEU A 143 -1.44 -13.48 -4.95
C LEU A 143 -1.01 -13.37 -3.49
N CYS A 144 -0.16 -12.38 -3.20
CA CYS A 144 0.43 -12.21 -1.89
C CYS A 144 -0.40 -11.29 -1.00
N ALA A 145 -0.52 -11.62 0.27
CA ALA A 145 -1.02 -10.69 1.27
C ALA A 145 0.04 -9.65 1.63
N ARG A 146 -0.42 -8.57 2.23
CA ARG A 146 0.44 -7.50 2.76
C ARG A 146 1.53 -8.02 3.68
N GLN A 147 1.18 -8.93 4.60
CA GLN A 147 2.12 -9.51 5.56
C GLN A 147 3.20 -10.35 4.88
N SER A 148 2.85 -11.06 3.80
CA SER A 148 3.80 -11.86 3.03
C SER A 148 4.84 -11.00 2.33
N LEU A 149 4.45 -9.82 1.82
CA LEU A 149 5.39 -8.86 1.24
C LEU A 149 6.41 -8.36 2.27
N LEU A 150 5.95 -8.00 3.47
CA LEU A 150 6.83 -7.51 4.54
C LEU A 150 7.59 -8.64 5.24
N GLY A 151 7.04 -9.85 5.23
CA GLY A 151 7.66 -11.04 5.83
C GLY A 151 8.82 -11.62 5.01
N PHE A 152 8.99 -11.18 3.76
CA PHE A 152 10.07 -11.66 2.90
C PHE A 152 11.43 -11.08 3.33
N SER A 153 12.50 -11.88 3.21
CA SER A 153 13.86 -11.42 3.52
C SER A 153 14.34 -10.43 2.45
N PHE A 154 14.67 -9.21 2.85
CA PHE A 154 15.26 -8.22 1.95
C PHE A 154 16.65 -8.63 1.47
N ALA A 155 17.43 -9.30 2.34
CA ALA A 155 18.75 -9.82 1.99
C ALA A 155 18.65 -10.91 0.92
N ASP A 156 17.70 -11.84 1.05
CA ASP A 156 17.45 -12.88 0.04
C ASP A 156 16.98 -12.28 -1.27
N LEU A 157 16.09 -11.28 -1.20
CA LEU A 157 15.60 -10.57 -2.37
C LEU A 157 16.74 -9.86 -3.09
N PHE A 158 17.58 -9.14 -2.35
CA PHE A 158 18.74 -8.46 -2.86
C PHE A 158 19.75 -9.42 -3.47
N ALA A 159 20.07 -10.54 -2.81
CA ALA A 159 20.96 -11.57 -3.31
C ALA A 159 20.45 -12.19 -4.62
N ARG A 160 19.15 -12.44 -4.75
CA ARG A 160 18.51 -12.93 -5.98
C ARG A 160 18.63 -11.92 -7.11
N LEU A 161 18.37 -10.66 -6.85
CA LEU A 161 18.55 -9.61 -7.86
C LEU A 161 19.99 -9.57 -8.37
N ARG A 162 20.98 -9.62 -7.47
CA ARG A 162 22.41 -9.64 -7.85
C ARG A 162 22.77 -10.88 -8.68
N ALA A 163 22.21 -12.03 -8.33
CA ALA A 163 22.45 -13.26 -9.11
C ALA A 163 21.86 -13.14 -10.53
N VAL A 164 20.65 -12.59 -10.69
CA VAL A 164 20.04 -12.36 -12.01
C VAL A 164 20.83 -11.34 -12.82
N GLU A 165 21.30 -10.28 -12.21
CA GLU A 165 22.16 -9.27 -12.85
C GLU A 165 23.52 -9.86 -13.31
N ALA A 166 24.03 -10.84 -12.59
CA ALA A 166 25.22 -11.61 -12.97
C ALA A 166 24.96 -12.68 -14.04
N GLY A 167 23.74 -12.76 -14.57
CA GLY A 167 23.36 -13.67 -15.63
C GLY A 167 22.75 -15.00 -15.18
N THR A 168 22.44 -15.17 -13.90
CA THR A 168 21.68 -16.34 -13.43
C THR A 168 20.26 -16.28 -14.02
N PRO A 169 19.73 -17.37 -14.59
CA PRO A 169 18.38 -17.39 -15.11
C PRO A 169 17.34 -16.95 -14.09
N LEU A 170 16.32 -16.23 -14.54
CA LEU A 170 15.22 -15.82 -13.69
C LEU A 170 14.49 -17.06 -13.16
N THR A 171 14.71 -17.39 -11.89
CA THR A 171 14.02 -18.49 -11.21
C THR A 171 12.77 -17.95 -10.51
N HIS A 172 11.69 -18.72 -10.58
CA HIS A 172 10.51 -18.38 -9.78
C HIS A 172 10.87 -18.40 -8.30
N TRP A 173 10.46 -17.35 -7.59
CA TRP A 173 10.43 -17.42 -6.15
C TRP A 173 9.02 -17.77 -5.70
N GLU A 174 8.91 -18.63 -4.74
CA GLU A 174 7.63 -18.98 -4.16
C GLU A 174 7.30 -18.00 -3.04
N LEU A 175 6.18 -17.32 -3.19
CA LEU A 175 5.56 -16.58 -2.12
C LEU A 175 4.30 -17.34 -1.66
N PRO A 176 3.98 -17.34 -0.37
CA PRO A 176 2.79 -18.00 0.09
C PRO A 176 1.55 -17.36 -0.53
N PRO A 177 0.66 -18.16 -1.16
CA PRO A 177 -0.60 -17.67 -1.67
C PRO A 177 -1.49 -17.19 -0.53
N ALA A 178 -2.23 -16.12 -0.77
CA ALA A 178 -3.14 -15.54 0.20
C ALA A 178 -4.57 -15.50 -0.36
N PRO A 179 -5.37 -16.55 -0.15
CA PRO A 179 -6.77 -16.56 -0.55
C PRO A 179 -7.56 -15.45 0.17
N ILE A 180 -8.72 -15.09 -0.37
CA ILE A 180 -9.66 -14.15 0.25
C ILE A 180 -10.87 -14.95 0.71
N ALA A 181 -10.98 -15.16 2.01
CA ALA A 181 -12.16 -15.78 2.61
C ALA A 181 -13.26 -14.75 2.82
N LEU A 182 -14.50 -15.09 2.47
CA LEU A 182 -15.67 -14.28 2.76
C LEU A 182 -16.29 -14.73 4.08
N ASP A 183 -16.12 -13.89 5.11
CA ASP A 183 -16.63 -14.18 6.45
C ASP A 183 -18.11 -13.81 6.61
N SER A 184 -18.63 -12.97 5.74
CA SER A 184 -20.03 -12.52 5.75
C SER A 184 -20.57 -12.37 4.34
N ALA A 185 -21.90 -12.27 4.20
CA ALA A 185 -22.56 -11.96 2.94
C ALA A 185 -22.41 -10.47 2.50
N GLN A 186 -21.68 -9.68 3.27
CA GLN A 186 -21.41 -8.27 2.92
C GLN A 186 -20.17 -8.17 2.03
N GLU A 187 -20.16 -7.13 1.18
CA GLU A 187 -18.98 -6.79 0.40
C GLU A 187 -17.78 -6.50 1.30
N GLN A 188 -16.63 -7.11 0.97
CA GLN A 188 -15.35 -6.91 1.60
C GLN A 188 -14.40 -6.22 0.64
N VAL A 189 -13.51 -5.40 1.18
CA VAL A 189 -12.43 -4.75 0.42
C VAL A 189 -11.11 -5.33 0.89
N GLU A 190 -10.46 -6.06 -0.01
CA GLU A 190 -9.25 -6.80 0.28
C GLU A 190 -8.09 -6.37 -0.62
N LEU A 191 -6.88 -6.34 -0.07
CA LEU A 191 -5.66 -6.02 -0.81
C LEU A 191 -4.83 -7.27 -1.02
N ARG A 192 -4.45 -7.51 -2.27
CA ARG A 192 -3.47 -8.51 -2.67
C ARG A 192 -2.46 -7.90 -3.63
N PHE A 193 -1.35 -8.57 -3.82
CA PHE A 193 -0.27 -8.12 -4.69
C PHE A 193 0.07 -9.20 -5.71
N LEU A 194 0.10 -8.80 -6.98
CA LEU A 194 0.82 -9.53 -8.02
C LEU A 194 2.28 -9.09 -7.98
N THR A 195 3.18 -10.03 -7.87
CA THR A 195 4.61 -9.74 -7.75
C THR A 195 5.38 -10.30 -8.93
N GLY A 196 6.50 -9.67 -9.25
CA GLY A 196 7.35 -10.13 -10.34
C GLY A 196 8.77 -9.58 -10.27
N ILE A 197 9.62 -10.10 -11.14
CA ILE A 197 10.94 -9.54 -11.45
C ILE A 197 10.94 -9.09 -12.90
N ALA A 198 11.47 -7.90 -13.15
CA ALA A 198 11.76 -7.40 -14.49
C ALA A 198 13.28 -7.38 -14.69
N VAL A 199 13.73 -7.84 -15.85
CA VAL A 199 15.13 -7.84 -16.27
C VAL A 199 15.24 -7.08 -17.58
N THR A 200 16.17 -6.13 -17.64
CA THR A 200 16.42 -5.30 -18.82
C THR A 200 17.90 -5.35 -19.19
N GLY A 201 18.27 -4.72 -20.31
CA GLY A 201 19.66 -4.42 -20.62
C GLY A 201 20.26 -3.39 -19.64
N ALA A 202 21.13 -2.53 -20.12
CA ALA A 202 21.93 -1.62 -19.27
C ALA A 202 21.15 -0.54 -18.48
N GLN A 203 19.84 -0.38 -18.68
CA GLN A 203 19.04 0.62 -17.97
C GLN A 203 18.12 -0.02 -16.94
N ALA A 204 18.08 0.56 -15.73
CA ALA A 204 17.16 0.12 -14.70
C ALA A 204 15.69 0.18 -15.16
N PRO A 205 14.87 -0.83 -14.84
CA PRO A 205 13.45 -0.79 -15.11
C PRO A 205 12.78 0.42 -14.45
N SER A 206 11.95 1.15 -15.18
CA SER A 206 11.14 2.23 -14.64
C SER A 206 9.68 1.82 -14.65
N PHE A 207 9.08 1.76 -13.46
CA PHE A 207 7.67 1.37 -13.28
C PHE A 207 6.72 2.57 -13.21
N ALA A 208 7.19 3.76 -13.60
CA ALA A 208 6.35 4.96 -13.56
C ALA A 208 5.19 4.84 -14.56
N SER A 209 3.98 4.78 -14.04
CA SER A 209 2.74 4.80 -14.81
C SER A 209 1.92 6.03 -14.47
N THR A 210 1.43 6.73 -15.49
CA THR A 210 0.47 7.81 -15.33
C THR A 210 -0.95 7.26 -15.15
N GLY A 211 -1.89 8.10 -14.70
CA GLY A 211 -3.30 7.72 -14.63
C GLY A 211 -3.88 7.32 -15.99
N ALA A 212 -3.41 7.94 -17.09
CA ALA A 212 -3.80 7.57 -18.46
C ALA A 212 -3.30 6.17 -18.85
N ASP A 213 -2.10 5.80 -18.41
CA ASP A 213 -1.54 4.47 -18.67
C ASP A 213 -2.34 3.40 -17.93
N ILE A 214 -2.77 3.66 -16.69
CA ILE A 214 -3.62 2.73 -15.92
C ILE A 214 -4.92 2.43 -16.65
N ALA A 215 -5.55 3.44 -17.29
CA ALA A 215 -6.78 3.23 -18.05
C ALA A 215 -6.57 2.24 -19.22
N ARG A 216 -5.37 2.16 -19.78
CA ARG A 216 -5.04 1.25 -20.91
C ARG A 216 -4.87 -0.20 -20.47
N TRP A 217 -4.17 -0.46 -19.37
CA TRP A 217 -3.83 -1.84 -18.95
C TRP A 217 -4.62 -2.33 -17.72
N GLY A 218 -5.12 -1.44 -16.89
CA GLY A 218 -5.82 -1.82 -15.66
C GLY A 218 -7.10 -2.61 -15.92
N MET A 219 -7.93 -2.20 -16.87
CA MET A 219 -9.13 -2.94 -17.24
C MET A 219 -8.85 -4.30 -17.90
N PRO A 220 -7.92 -4.43 -18.86
CA PRO A 220 -7.50 -5.73 -19.36
C PRO A 220 -6.99 -6.66 -18.25
N LEU A 221 -6.13 -6.18 -17.35
CA LEU A 221 -5.64 -6.95 -16.21
C LEU A 221 -6.77 -7.39 -15.29
N ALA A 222 -7.69 -6.49 -14.96
CA ALA A 222 -8.86 -6.81 -14.13
C ALA A 222 -9.73 -7.91 -14.75
N ARG A 223 -10.00 -7.84 -16.06
CA ARG A 223 -10.76 -8.87 -16.78
C ARG A 223 -10.05 -10.23 -16.74
N GLU A 224 -8.75 -10.26 -16.94
CA GLU A 224 -7.98 -11.50 -16.86
C GLU A 224 -7.98 -12.09 -15.45
N LEU A 225 -7.87 -11.24 -14.42
CA LEU A 225 -8.02 -11.67 -13.02
C LEU A 225 -9.41 -12.25 -12.74
N ILE A 226 -10.47 -11.62 -13.21
CA ILE A 226 -11.84 -12.14 -13.08
C ILE A 226 -11.95 -13.50 -13.79
N ALA A 227 -11.40 -13.63 -14.99
CA ALA A 227 -11.45 -14.89 -15.75
C ALA A 227 -10.72 -16.05 -15.03
N GLN A 228 -9.64 -15.76 -14.31
CA GLN A 228 -8.86 -16.78 -13.62
C GLN A 228 -9.33 -17.07 -12.19
N LEU A 229 -9.88 -16.08 -11.48
CA LEU A 229 -10.24 -16.17 -10.07
C LEU A 229 -11.76 -16.24 -9.84
N GLY A 230 -12.55 -15.78 -10.81
CA GLY A 230 -14.01 -15.73 -10.71
C GLY A 230 -14.64 -17.11 -10.60
N ARG A 231 -15.70 -17.21 -9.80
CA ARG A 231 -16.49 -18.43 -9.63
C ARG A 231 -17.97 -18.09 -9.62
N SER A 232 -18.82 -19.06 -9.92
CA SER A 232 -20.28 -18.89 -9.84
C SER A 232 -20.70 -18.50 -8.42
N GLY A 233 -21.55 -17.49 -8.31
CA GLY A 233 -22.05 -16.97 -7.03
C GLY A 233 -21.09 -16.00 -6.30
N LEU A 234 -19.93 -15.69 -6.89
CA LEU A 234 -18.96 -14.73 -6.39
C LEU A 234 -19.00 -13.45 -7.23
N SER A 235 -19.19 -12.30 -6.59
CA SER A 235 -18.96 -10.98 -7.19
C SER A 235 -17.52 -10.59 -6.94
N LEU A 236 -16.75 -10.34 -7.99
CA LEU A 236 -15.33 -10.02 -7.91
C LEU A 236 -15.01 -8.81 -8.79
N LEU A 237 -14.59 -7.71 -8.17
CA LEU A 237 -14.12 -6.52 -8.85
C LEU A 237 -12.66 -6.24 -8.46
N PRO A 238 -11.68 -6.67 -9.27
CA PRO A 238 -10.29 -6.28 -9.06
C PRO A 238 -10.04 -4.86 -9.58
N ILE A 239 -9.35 -4.07 -8.78
CA ILE A 239 -8.95 -2.68 -9.09
C ILE A 239 -7.43 -2.60 -9.00
N PRO A 240 -6.72 -2.84 -10.12
CA PRO A 240 -5.26 -2.77 -10.17
C PRO A 240 -4.76 -1.34 -9.98
N ARG A 241 -3.59 -1.23 -9.33
CA ARG A 241 -2.82 0.01 -9.21
C ARG A 241 -1.51 -0.13 -10.01
N PRO A 242 -0.78 0.97 -10.26
CA PRO A 242 0.45 0.91 -11.04
C PRO A 242 1.46 -0.11 -10.49
N PRO A 243 2.26 -0.76 -11.37
CA PRO A 243 3.44 -1.48 -10.93
C PRO A 243 4.40 -0.51 -10.24
N LEU A 244 4.89 -0.89 -9.08
CA LEU A 244 5.78 -0.09 -8.26
C LEU A 244 6.88 -0.98 -7.69
N GLY A 245 7.96 -0.39 -7.22
CA GLY A 245 8.92 -1.08 -6.39
C GLY A 245 8.24 -1.72 -5.18
N TRP A 246 8.81 -2.78 -4.67
CA TRP A 246 8.21 -3.69 -3.69
C TRP A 246 7.61 -2.98 -2.45
N LEU A 247 8.38 -2.06 -1.88
CA LEU A 247 7.99 -1.38 -0.63
C LEU A 247 7.00 -0.24 -0.89
N VAL A 248 7.22 0.53 -1.95
CA VAL A 248 6.31 1.61 -2.35
C VAL A 248 4.95 1.02 -2.72
N ALA A 249 4.92 -0.12 -3.41
CA ALA A 249 3.69 -0.84 -3.74
C ALA A 249 2.88 -1.22 -2.50
N HIS A 250 3.57 -1.65 -1.41
CA HIS A 250 2.93 -1.99 -0.15
C HIS A 250 2.13 -0.81 0.43
N TYR A 251 2.72 0.37 0.48
CA TYR A 251 2.05 1.56 1.03
C TYR A 251 0.99 2.11 0.07
N ALA A 252 1.32 2.22 -1.21
CA ALA A 252 0.37 2.68 -2.23
C ALA A 252 -0.87 1.78 -2.32
N GLY A 253 -0.67 0.46 -2.22
CA GLY A 253 -1.76 -0.50 -2.17
C GLY A 253 -2.61 -0.35 -0.91
N SER A 254 -1.96 -0.14 0.25
CA SER A 254 -2.67 0.06 1.51
C SER A 254 -3.51 1.34 1.51
N SER A 255 -2.96 2.47 1.01
CA SER A 255 -3.71 3.71 0.84
C SER A 255 -4.89 3.53 -0.12
N ALA A 256 -4.67 2.87 -1.25
CA ALA A 256 -5.73 2.58 -2.22
C ALA A 256 -6.84 1.69 -1.64
N ARG A 257 -6.50 0.72 -0.79
CA ARG A 257 -7.49 -0.09 -0.08
C ARG A 257 -8.36 0.75 0.83
N GLU A 258 -7.75 1.64 1.63
CA GLU A 258 -8.49 2.52 2.53
C GLU A 258 -9.42 3.47 1.76
N GLU A 259 -8.97 4.04 0.63
CA GLU A 259 -9.80 4.88 -0.25
C GLU A 259 -11.01 4.11 -0.79
N ILE A 260 -10.81 2.90 -1.33
CA ILE A 260 -11.88 2.08 -1.89
C ILE A 260 -12.82 1.60 -0.78
N ALA A 261 -12.30 1.25 0.40
CA ALA A 261 -13.10 0.87 1.54
C ALA A 261 -13.99 2.03 2.02
N LEU A 262 -13.46 3.25 2.05
CA LEU A 262 -14.24 4.45 2.35
C LEU A 262 -15.32 4.68 1.29
N GLN A 263 -14.98 4.56 -0.01
CA GLN A 263 -15.95 4.73 -1.10
C GLN A 263 -17.08 3.70 -1.02
N ALA A 264 -16.77 2.43 -0.75
CA ALA A 264 -17.76 1.37 -0.56
C ALA A 264 -18.65 1.64 0.66
N PHE A 265 -18.04 2.06 1.78
CA PHE A 265 -18.76 2.47 2.98
C PHE A 265 -19.74 3.63 2.70
N LEU A 266 -19.27 4.70 2.08
CA LEU A 266 -20.09 5.86 1.74
C LEU A 266 -21.24 5.49 0.83
N SER A 267 -20.96 4.77 -0.26
CA SER A 267 -21.97 4.37 -1.24
C SER A 267 -23.11 3.54 -0.62
N ARG A 268 -22.78 2.62 0.29
CA ARG A 268 -23.74 1.80 1.02
C ARG A 268 -24.52 2.62 2.03
N THR A 269 -23.81 3.39 2.86
CA THR A 269 -24.41 4.13 3.96
C THR A 269 -25.31 5.27 3.47
N VAL A 270 -24.87 6.04 2.48
CA VAL A 270 -25.69 7.11 1.88
C VAL A 270 -26.96 6.55 1.27
N ARG A 271 -26.90 5.39 0.59
CA ARG A 271 -28.07 4.72 0.05
C ARG A 271 -29.04 4.33 1.17
N GLN A 272 -28.54 3.80 2.28
CA GLN A 272 -29.33 3.45 3.45
C GLN A 272 -30.01 4.69 4.06
N PHE A 273 -29.29 5.78 4.29
CA PHE A 273 -29.87 7.02 4.83
C PHE A 273 -30.94 7.59 3.90
N ARG A 274 -30.71 7.62 2.60
CA ARG A 274 -31.68 8.12 1.63
C ARG A 274 -32.95 7.26 1.55
N SER A 275 -32.85 5.96 1.80
CA SER A 275 -34.03 5.09 1.85
C SER A 275 -34.96 5.37 3.06
N THR A 276 -34.42 6.07 4.08
CA THR A 276 -35.14 6.50 5.29
C THR A 276 -35.45 8.01 5.29
N GLU A 277 -35.33 8.67 4.14
CA GLU A 277 -35.52 10.13 3.96
C GLU A 277 -34.64 11.00 4.90
N ALA A 278 -33.56 10.43 5.42
CA ALA A 278 -32.62 11.12 6.29
C ALA A 278 -31.49 11.74 5.46
N ASP A 279 -31.22 13.02 5.68
CA ASP A 279 -30.07 13.70 5.08
C ASP A 279 -28.84 13.50 5.99
N PRO A 280 -27.81 12.80 5.52
CA PRO A 280 -26.65 12.51 6.37
C PRO A 280 -25.70 13.71 6.48
N ARG A 281 -25.15 13.89 7.68
CA ARG A 281 -24.03 14.80 7.98
C ARG A 281 -22.76 13.98 8.18
N VAL A 282 -21.64 14.46 7.64
CA VAL A 282 -20.33 13.85 7.84
C VAL A 282 -19.58 14.54 8.97
N LYS A 283 -19.02 13.77 9.88
CA LYS A 283 -18.05 14.25 10.89
C LYS A 283 -16.72 13.56 10.68
N LEU A 284 -15.64 14.35 10.71
CA LEU A 284 -14.27 13.87 10.64
C LEU A 284 -13.55 14.16 11.94
N ALA A 285 -12.83 13.18 12.46
CA ALA A 285 -12.01 13.33 13.66
C ALA A 285 -10.63 12.73 13.43
N ALA A 286 -9.58 13.43 13.88
CA ALA A 286 -8.25 12.85 13.95
C ALA A 286 -8.17 11.84 15.10
N LEU A 287 -7.58 10.67 14.85
CA LEU A 287 -7.45 9.59 15.83
C LEU A 287 -5.99 9.16 15.96
N ARG A 288 -5.56 8.89 17.19
CA ARG A 288 -4.23 8.31 17.46
C ARG A 288 -4.28 6.80 17.25
N PRO A 289 -3.18 6.15 16.74
CA PRO A 289 -1.90 6.77 16.39
C PRO A 289 -1.88 7.45 15.02
N SER A 290 -2.61 6.98 14.00
CA SER A 290 -2.52 7.46 12.62
C SER A 290 -3.79 7.11 11.84
N ALA A 291 -4.94 7.66 12.24
CA ALA A 291 -6.20 7.39 11.56
C ALA A 291 -7.12 8.61 11.51
N ILE A 292 -8.09 8.55 10.62
CA ILE A 292 -9.20 9.50 10.53
C ILE A 292 -10.49 8.73 10.78
N GLY A 293 -11.24 9.13 11.80
CA GLY A 293 -12.60 8.64 12.03
C GLY A 293 -13.57 9.38 11.11
N VAL A 294 -14.34 8.65 10.34
CA VAL A 294 -15.42 9.17 9.49
C VAL A 294 -16.73 8.69 10.09
N ARG A 295 -17.63 9.60 10.44
CA ARG A 295 -18.95 9.28 10.97
C ARG A 295 -20.02 9.95 10.16
N LEU A 296 -21.00 9.17 9.72
CA LEU A 296 -22.23 9.68 9.12
C LEU A 296 -23.35 9.62 10.16
N GLU A 297 -24.02 10.75 10.37
CA GLU A 297 -25.14 10.90 11.30
C GLU A 297 -26.37 11.41 10.56
N SER A 298 -27.55 10.93 10.95
CA SER A 298 -28.80 11.55 10.50
C SER A 298 -28.92 12.95 11.08
N GLN A 299 -29.39 13.90 10.30
CA GLN A 299 -29.71 15.24 10.79
C GLN A 299 -30.94 15.24 11.70
N LEU A 300 -31.85 14.27 11.52
CA LEU A 300 -33.10 14.16 12.27
C LEU A 300 -32.94 13.35 13.56
N ASP A 301 -32.04 12.36 13.55
CA ASP A 301 -31.81 11.47 14.70
C ASP A 301 -30.30 11.16 14.82
N THR A 302 -29.64 11.82 15.75
CA THR A 302 -28.21 11.65 16.02
C THR A 302 -27.87 10.29 16.64
N ALA A 303 -28.87 9.53 17.13
CA ALA A 303 -28.67 8.17 17.59
C ALA A 303 -28.42 7.21 16.40
N HIS A 304 -28.95 7.56 15.21
CA HIS A 304 -28.69 6.81 13.99
C HIS A 304 -27.39 7.31 13.35
N ALA A 305 -26.30 6.65 13.70
CA ALA A 305 -24.97 6.99 13.19
C ALA A 305 -24.16 5.74 12.81
N VAL A 306 -23.39 5.85 11.76
CA VAL A 306 -22.49 4.79 11.27
C VAL A 306 -21.08 5.36 11.13
N SER A 307 -20.07 4.58 11.50
CA SER A 307 -18.68 5.04 11.52
C SER A 307 -17.77 4.16 10.69
N HIS A 308 -16.75 4.78 10.09
CA HIS A 308 -15.68 4.13 9.34
C HIS A 308 -14.33 4.64 9.81
N LEU A 309 -13.35 3.75 9.92
CA LEU A 309 -11.99 4.07 10.30
C LEU A 309 -11.12 4.07 9.04
N PHE A 310 -10.54 5.21 8.72
CA PHE A 310 -9.57 5.37 7.64
C PHE A 310 -8.16 5.42 8.24
N ARG A 311 -7.33 4.42 7.93
CA ARG A 311 -5.96 4.35 8.44
C ARG A 311 -4.98 5.04 7.50
N LEU A 312 -4.24 6.00 8.03
CA LEU A 312 -3.16 6.67 7.33
C LEU A 312 -1.94 5.75 7.22
N GLN A 313 -1.35 5.71 6.04
CA GLN A 313 -0.11 4.99 5.80
C GLN A 313 1.10 5.94 6.00
N PRO A 314 2.30 5.41 6.30
CA PRO A 314 3.48 6.24 6.53
C PRO A 314 3.87 7.19 5.37
N LEU A 315 3.53 6.83 4.14
CA LEU A 315 3.79 7.66 2.96
C LEU A 315 2.65 8.62 2.62
N ASP A 316 1.51 8.53 3.29
CA ASP A 316 0.36 9.40 3.03
C ASP A 316 0.67 10.85 3.42
N GLN A 317 0.27 11.75 2.58
CA GLN A 317 0.30 13.19 2.85
C GLN A 317 -1.10 13.63 3.30
N LEU A 318 -1.25 13.98 4.57
CA LEU A 318 -2.55 14.33 5.15
C LEU A 318 -3.37 15.34 4.33
N PRO A 319 -2.79 16.42 3.79
CA PRO A 319 -3.55 17.35 2.95
C PRO A 319 -4.13 16.70 1.68
N GLN A 320 -3.39 15.79 1.06
CA GLN A 320 -3.84 15.07 -0.14
C GLN A 320 -4.95 14.07 0.20
N VAL A 321 -4.79 13.34 1.31
CA VAL A 321 -5.81 12.40 1.80
C VAL A 321 -7.11 13.14 2.12
N LEU A 322 -7.05 14.24 2.83
CA LEU A 322 -8.23 15.06 3.15
C LEU A 322 -8.89 15.63 1.88
N ALA A 323 -8.10 16.11 0.91
CA ALA A 323 -8.63 16.58 -0.36
C ALA A 323 -9.35 15.46 -1.14
N GLY A 324 -8.80 14.24 -1.14
CA GLY A 324 -9.42 13.06 -1.72
C GLY A 324 -10.73 12.68 -1.02
N MET A 325 -10.75 12.67 0.31
CA MET A 325 -11.96 12.43 1.08
C MET A 325 -13.06 13.44 0.79
N LEU A 326 -12.72 14.74 0.75
CA LEU A 326 -13.68 15.81 0.44
C LEU A 326 -14.22 15.69 -0.98
N ALA A 327 -13.43 15.21 -1.93
CA ALA A 327 -13.89 14.92 -3.28
C ALA A 327 -14.90 13.76 -3.27
N LEU A 328 -14.60 12.64 -2.59
CA LEU A 328 -15.50 11.52 -2.43
C LEU A 328 -16.84 11.92 -1.76
N PHE A 329 -16.80 12.76 -0.74
CA PHE A 329 -18.03 13.26 -0.11
C PHE A 329 -18.88 14.06 -1.08
N ARG A 330 -18.28 14.96 -1.87
CA ARG A 330 -19.01 15.72 -2.91
C ARG A 330 -19.61 14.81 -3.98
N ASP A 331 -18.87 13.79 -4.43
CA ASP A 331 -19.38 12.81 -5.39
C ASP A 331 -20.59 12.03 -4.83
N CYS A 332 -20.60 11.80 -3.51
CA CYS A 332 -21.72 11.22 -2.79
C CYS A 332 -22.83 12.24 -2.43
N ARG A 333 -22.70 13.52 -2.82
CA ARG A 333 -23.59 14.64 -2.47
C ARG A 333 -23.75 14.81 -0.96
N LEU A 334 -22.62 14.75 -0.25
CA LEU A 334 -22.51 14.99 1.18
C LEU A 334 -21.85 16.37 1.38
N ASP A 335 -22.65 17.42 1.38
CA ASP A 335 -22.16 18.80 1.40
C ASP A 335 -21.85 19.30 2.82
N SER A 336 -22.44 18.66 3.83
CA SER A 336 -22.24 19.04 5.25
C SER A 336 -21.13 18.19 5.86
N VAL A 337 -19.91 18.76 5.92
CA VAL A 337 -18.74 18.13 6.55
C VAL A 337 -18.29 18.95 7.75
N GLU A 338 -18.28 18.35 8.92
CA GLU A 338 -17.82 18.95 10.18
C GLU A 338 -16.47 18.34 10.59
N LEU A 339 -15.48 19.18 10.85
CA LEU A 339 -14.21 18.77 11.44
C LEU A 339 -14.31 18.88 12.95
N VAL A 340 -14.02 17.79 13.66
CA VAL A 340 -13.98 17.76 15.12
C VAL A 340 -12.55 18.05 15.57
N GLU A 341 -12.37 19.13 16.30
CA GLU A 341 -11.05 19.63 16.72
C GLU A 341 -10.37 18.76 17.79
N SER A 342 -11.14 17.92 18.50
CA SER A 342 -10.59 17.04 19.54
C SER A 342 -9.89 15.83 18.96
N LEU A 343 -8.69 15.52 19.48
CA LEU A 343 -7.95 14.33 19.12
C LEU A 343 -8.52 13.11 19.90
N GLY A 344 -9.08 12.14 19.17
CA GLY A 344 -9.57 10.88 19.73
C GLY A 344 -8.54 9.76 19.76
N SER A 345 -8.92 8.62 20.29
CA SER A 345 -8.17 7.38 20.16
C SER A 345 -8.91 6.39 19.25
N GLU A 346 -8.14 5.63 18.45
CA GLU A 346 -8.69 4.60 17.58
C GLU A 346 -9.47 3.54 18.38
N ALA A 347 -8.97 3.18 19.57
CA ALA A 347 -9.62 2.20 20.45
C ALA A 347 -10.98 2.68 20.99
N GLU A 348 -11.12 3.96 21.30
CA GLU A 348 -12.40 4.56 21.73
C GLU A 348 -13.37 4.64 20.58
N PHE A 349 -12.90 5.03 19.40
CA PHE A 349 -13.69 5.08 18.17
C PHE A 349 -14.25 3.70 17.81
N GLN A 350 -13.46 2.64 17.87
CA GLN A 350 -13.90 1.27 17.62
C GLN A 350 -14.95 0.78 18.60
N ARG A 351 -14.97 1.29 19.85
CA ARG A 351 -16.00 1.05 20.86
C ARG A 351 -17.26 1.89 20.66
N GLY A 352 -17.35 2.64 19.57
CA GLY A 352 -18.50 3.51 19.27
C GLY A 352 -18.42 4.91 19.85
N SER A 353 -17.33 5.27 20.55
CA SER A 353 -17.12 6.61 21.05
C SER A 353 -16.54 7.51 19.96
N PHE A 354 -17.25 8.57 19.62
CA PHE A 354 -16.73 9.57 18.70
C PHE A 354 -16.27 10.79 19.52
N PRO A 355 -15.08 11.38 19.20
CA PRO A 355 -14.60 12.55 19.91
C PRO A 355 -15.66 13.65 19.95
N ARG A 356 -15.91 14.23 21.12
CA ARG A 356 -16.84 15.35 21.29
C ARG A 356 -16.05 16.65 21.23
N ARG A 357 -16.70 17.72 20.76
CA ARG A 357 -16.15 19.08 20.94
C ARG A 357 -15.85 19.29 22.43
N ALA A 358 -14.64 19.75 22.71
CA ALA A 358 -14.24 20.18 24.04
C ALA A 358 -14.99 21.46 24.42
#